data_e765828204e73a3b08d7287831377c93
#
_entry.id   e765828204e73a3b08d7287831377c93
#
_cell.length_a   1.000
_cell.length_b   1.000
_cell.length_c   1.000
_cell.angle_alpha   90.00
_cell.angle_beta   90.00
_cell.angle_gamma   90.00
#
_symmetry.space_group_name_H-M   'P 1'
#
loop_
_entity.id
_entity.type
_entity.pdbx_description
1 polymer ?
#
loop_
_entity_poly.entity_id
_entity_poly.type
_entity_poly.pdbx_seq_one_letter_code
_entity_poly.pdbx_strand_id
1 'polypeptide(L)'
;MSTLAAAAIAALTWGAGATAHAQEKFTFLTNWYAIAEHGGFYQAITQGIYKKAGLDVTLKMGGPQVNGMQLLAAGQADCYLGFDVQTMKVREQGVEAVTVAAVFQKDPQVMIGHPEVFKKMEDLKGKTILISGDARTNYWPWLRSTYGLQESQARPYTFNIQPFLVDKNIVQQGYLSSEPYAIEKKAGFKPTALLLADHGWPPYACTIVCMEKTLKERPKAVAAFVKASMEGWKSYLKGDPTAANALIKKDNPALTDDEIAVGIRLMNQHGLVAGGDAARLGMGTITEARLKKTYDMMVAMKLLDPAKVDHRKTFTTEFIKDVKVMP
;
A
#
# COMPACT_ATOMS: atom_id res chain seq x y z
N MET A 1 38.07 -71.32 -35.73
CA MET A 1 37.04 -70.38 -36.20
C MET A 1 36.30 -69.87 -34.98
N SER A 2 36.65 -68.72 -34.52
CA SER A 2 36.15 -68.15 -33.25
C SER A 2 35.29 -66.95 -33.59
N THR A 3 34.03 -66.96 -33.27
CA THR A 3 33.05 -65.83 -33.43
C THR A 3 32.97 -65.03 -32.11
N LEU A 4 33.44 -63.81 -32.13
CA LEU A 4 33.29 -62.84 -31.06
C LEU A 4 31.88 -62.21 -31.14
N ALA A 5 31.08 -62.33 -30.10
CA ALA A 5 29.82 -61.62 -29.92
C ALA A 5 30.07 -60.33 -29.20
N ALA A 6 29.80 -59.19 -29.83
CA ALA A 6 29.84 -57.86 -29.24
C ALA A 6 28.50 -57.55 -28.56
N ALA A 7 28.51 -57.35 -27.25
CA ALA A 7 27.34 -56.88 -26.48
C ALA A 7 27.34 -55.35 -26.46
N ALA A 8 26.30 -54.74 -27.08
CA ALA A 8 26.06 -53.33 -27.02
C ALA A 8 25.27 -52.97 -25.73
N ILE A 9 25.90 -52.20 -24.82
CA ILE A 9 25.23 -51.66 -23.63
C ILE A 9 24.58 -50.31 -24.03
N ALA A 10 23.26 -50.31 -24.13
CA ALA A 10 22.47 -49.10 -24.29
C ALA A 10 22.32 -48.40 -22.93
N ALA A 11 23.04 -47.30 -22.71
CA ALA A 11 22.88 -46.44 -21.56
C ALA A 11 21.59 -45.60 -21.74
N LEU A 12 20.54 -45.95 -21.03
CA LEU A 12 19.35 -45.06 -20.89
C LEU A 12 19.71 -43.90 -19.95
N THR A 13 19.97 -42.74 -20.54
CA THR A 13 20.03 -41.47 -19.80
C THR A 13 18.58 -41.04 -19.49
N TRP A 14 18.16 -41.27 -18.26
CA TRP A 14 16.95 -40.63 -17.74
C TRP A 14 17.26 -39.14 -17.56
N GLY A 15 16.87 -38.35 -18.55
CA GLY A 15 16.79 -36.90 -18.43
C GLY A 15 15.72 -36.58 -17.39
N ALA A 16 16.15 -36.15 -16.19
CA ALA A 16 15.28 -35.51 -15.22
C ALA A 16 14.74 -34.21 -15.82
N GLY A 17 13.61 -34.31 -16.54
CA GLY A 17 12.87 -33.16 -17.00
C GLY A 17 12.42 -32.38 -15.77
N ALA A 18 13.08 -31.26 -15.46
CA ALA A 18 12.58 -30.28 -14.51
C ALA A 18 11.19 -29.87 -15.05
N THR A 19 10.13 -30.34 -14.42
CA THR A 19 8.78 -29.85 -14.68
C THR A 19 8.79 -28.37 -14.31
N ALA A 20 8.84 -27.51 -15.34
CA ALA A 20 8.58 -26.07 -15.15
C ALA A 20 7.15 -25.97 -14.59
N HIS A 21 7.03 -25.87 -13.26
CA HIS A 21 5.75 -25.54 -12.66
C HIS A 21 5.29 -24.21 -13.25
N ALA A 22 4.13 -24.21 -13.92
CA ALA A 22 3.53 -22.98 -14.39
C ALA A 22 3.34 -22.05 -13.20
N GLN A 23 3.81 -20.81 -13.35
CA GLN A 23 3.68 -19.81 -12.28
C GLN A 23 2.20 -19.56 -11.97
N GLU A 24 1.87 -19.49 -10.69
CA GLU A 24 0.50 -19.24 -10.25
C GLU A 24 0.16 -17.76 -10.47
N LYS A 25 -0.91 -17.48 -11.23
CA LYS A 25 -1.37 -16.11 -11.47
C LYS A 25 -1.85 -15.47 -10.17
N PHE A 26 -1.42 -14.25 -9.93
CA PHE A 26 -1.82 -13.47 -8.76
C PHE A 26 -2.07 -12.02 -9.16
N THR A 27 -3.28 -11.52 -8.90
CA THR A 27 -3.67 -10.14 -9.22
C THR A 27 -3.65 -9.31 -7.94
N PHE A 28 -2.86 -8.24 -7.93
CA PHE A 28 -2.81 -7.27 -6.86
C PHE A 28 -3.29 -5.90 -7.33
N LEU A 29 -4.30 -5.35 -6.67
CA LEU A 29 -4.86 -4.03 -6.97
C LEU A 29 -4.20 -2.98 -6.07
N THR A 30 -3.61 -1.93 -6.65
CA THR A 30 -3.11 -0.79 -5.87
C THR A 30 -4.23 0.22 -5.61
N ASN A 31 -4.08 1.05 -4.59
CA ASN A 31 -5.09 2.05 -4.22
C ASN A 31 -4.99 3.35 -5.01
N TRP A 32 -3.91 3.54 -5.77
CA TRP A 32 -3.61 4.78 -6.48
C TRP A 32 -3.00 4.52 -7.85
N TYR A 33 -2.75 5.59 -8.62
CA TYR A 33 -1.88 5.53 -9.79
C TYR A 33 -0.49 5.01 -9.42
N ALA A 34 0.26 4.53 -10.41
CA ALA A 34 1.63 4.11 -10.21
C ALA A 34 2.49 5.28 -9.70
N ILE A 35 3.12 5.13 -8.55
CA ILE A 35 3.95 6.12 -7.86
C ILE A 35 5.08 5.41 -7.11
N ALA A 36 6.06 6.18 -6.61
CA ALA A 36 7.19 5.65 -5.84
C ALA A 36 6.74 4.83 -4.61
N GLU A 37 5.61 5.20 -4.00
CA GLU A 37 4.99 4.53 -2.86
C GLU A 37 4.40 3.14 -3.17
N HIS A 38 4.48 2.70 -4.43
CA HIS A 38 4.20 1.33 -4.86
C HIS A 38 5.48 0.60 -5.33
N GLY A 39 6.62 1.28 -5.26
CA GLY A 39 7.86 0.87 -5.91
C GLY A 39 8.37 -0.51 -5.54
N GLY A 40 8.17 -0.97 -4.29
CA GLY A 40 8.58 -2.31 -3.89
C GLY A 40 7.87 -3.43 -4.65
N PHE A 41 6.60 -3.24 -5.03
CA PHE A 41 5.87 -4.21 -5.86
C PHE A 41 6.40 -4.22 -7.30
N TYR A 42 6.67 -3.05 -7.87
CA TYR A 42 7.29 -2.92 -9.19
C TYR A 42 8.71 -3.51 -9.21
N GLN A 43 9.49 -3.30 -8.15
CA GLN A 43 10.83 -3.88 -7.99
C GLN A 43 10.77 -5.41 -7.97
N ALA A 44 9.80 -5.98 -7.24
CA ALA A 44 9.62 -7.43 -7.18
C ALA A 44 9.27 -8.03 -8.55
N ILE A 45 8.54 -7.29 -9.40
CA ILE A 45 8.27 -7.69 -10.79
C ILE A 45 9.56 -7.63 -11.61
N THR A 46 10.23 -6.47 -11.66
CA THR A 46 11.37 -6.21 -12.56
C THR A 46 12.59 -7.07 -12.23
N GLN A 47 12.80 -7.39 -10.96
CA GLN A 47 13.86 -8.30 -10.51
C GLN A 47 13.47 -9.78 -10.53
N GLY A 48 12.24 -10.10 -10.95
CA GLY A 48 11.75 -11.46 -11.02
C GLY A 48 11.60 -12.14 -9.64
N ILE A 49 11.46 -11.36 -8.56
CA ILE A 49 11.32 -11.89 -7.19
C ILE A 49 10.02 -12.69 -7.09
N TYR A 50 8.90 -12.18 -7.62
CA TYR A 50 7.63 -12.94 -7.68
C TYR A 50 7.76 -14.22 -8.50
N LYS A 51 8.45 -14.17 -9.65
CA LYS A 51 8.67 -15.35 -10.48
C LYS A 51 9.46 -16.44 -9.75
N LYS A 52 10.51 -16.04 -9.02
CA LYS A 52 11.30 -16.96 -8.16
C LYS A 52 10.46 -17.55 -7.03
N ALA A 53 9.45 -16.82 -6.56
CA ALA A 53 8.47 -17.29 -5.58
C ALA A 53 7.33 -18.13 -6.17
N GLY A 54 7.38 -18.45 -7.49
CA GLY A 54 6.37 -19.26 -8.17
C GLY A 54 5.12 -18.48 -8.61
N LEU A 55 5.15 -17.14 -8.60
CA LEU A 55 4.00 -16.29 -8.92
C LEU A 55 4.20 -15.51 -10.23
N ASP A 56 3.12 -15.44 -11.01
CA ASP A 56 2.95 -14.50 -12.12
C ASP A 56 2.04 -13.36 -11.64
N VAL A 57 2.66 -12.28 -11.14
CA VAL A 57 1.94 -11.17 -10.51
C VAL A 57 1.57 -10.10 -11.52
N THR A 58 0.30 -9.77 -11.57
CA THR A 58 -0.24 -8.61 -12.30
C THR A 58 -0.60 -7.50 -11.30
N LEU A 59 0.02 -6.32 -11.45
CA LEU A 59 -0.42 -5.12 -10.73
C LEU A 59 -1.55 -4.45 -11.52
N LYS A 60 -2.72 -4.33 -10.90
CA LYS A 60 -3.80 -3.47 -11.39
C LYS A 60 -3.69 -2.12 -10.71
N MET A 61 -3.64 -1.07 -11.49
CA MET A 61 -3.58 0.30 -10.97
C MET A 61 -4.97 0.77 -10.56
N GLY A 62 -5.08 1.31 -9.34
CA GLY A 62 -6.25 2.03 -8.86
C GLY A 62 -6.27 3.49 -9.32
N GLY A 63 -6.86 4.36 -8.52
CA GLY A 63 -6.93 5.79 -8.82
C GLY A 63 -7.78 6.56 -7.80
N PRO A 64 -7.78 7.89 -7.86
CA PRO A 64 -8.36 8.77 -6.85
C PRO A 64 -9.85 8.54 -6.53
N GLN A 65 -10.62 8.02 -7.49
CA GLN A 65 -12.05 7.75 -7.36
C GLN A 65 -12.40 6.27 -7.51
N VAL A 66 -11.39 5.37 -7.45
CA VAL A 66 -11.58 3.92 -7.50
C VAL A 66 -11.88 3.40 -6.10
N ASN A 67 -12.95 2.64 -5.94
CA ASN A 67 -13.24 1.93 -4.68
C ASN A 67 -12.58 0.55 -4.70
N GLY A 68 -11.33 0.47 -4.24
CA GLY A 68 -10.54 -0.75 -4.26
C GLY A 68 -11.12 -1.87 -3.39
N MET A 69 -11.70 -1.55 -2.23
CA MET A 69 -12.35 -2.54 -1.37
C MET A 69 -13.57 -3.19 -2.04
N GLN A 70 -14.35 -2.42 -2.80
CA GLN A 70 -15.47 -2.97 -3.56
C GLN A 70 -14.99 -3.90 -4.68
N LEU A 71 -13.91 -3.53 -5.37
CA LEU A 71 -13.32 -4.38 -6.42
C LEU A 71 -12.73 -5.67 -5.83
N LEU A 72 -12.09 -5.59 -4.66
CA LEU A 72 -11.61 -6.77 -3.93
C LEU A 72 -12.77 -7.69 -3.55
N ALA A 73 -13.84 -7.15 -2.95
CA ALA A 73 -15.02 -7.91 -2.57
C ALA A 73 -15.73 -8.56 -3.78
N ALA A 74 -15.66 -7.91 -4.95
CA ALA A 74 -16.17 -8.44 -6.21
C ALA A 74 -15.23 -9.48 -6.88
N GLY A 75 -14.11 -9.84 -6.25
CA GLY A 75 -13.15 -10.83 -6.77
C GLY A 75 -12.33 -10.34 -7.98
N GLN A 76 -12.21 -9.04 -8.18
CA GLN A 76 -11.43 -8.45 -9.29
C GLN A 76 -9.92 -8.46 -9.03
N ALA A 77 -9.49 -8.80 -7.82
CA ALA A 77 -8.11 -9.00 -7.41
C ALA A 77 -8.04 -10.04 -6.29
N ASP A 78 -6.89 -10.70 -6.15
CA ASP A 78 -6.63 -11.63 -5.05
C ASP A 78 -6.41 -10.89 -3.72
N CYS A 79 -5.69 -9.78 -3.79
CA CYS A 79 -5.50 -8.86 -2.66
C CYS A 79 -5.45 -7.41 -3.16
N TYR A 80 -5.60 -6.48 -2.23
CA TYR A 80 -5.67 -5.05 -2.46
C TYR A 80 -4.74 -4.29 -1.52
N LEU A 81 -4.12 -3.23 -2.01
CA LEU A 81 -3.35 -2.29 -1.20
C LEU A 81 -4.31 -1.28 -0.57
N GLY A 82 -4.76 -1.56 0.64
CA GLY A 82 -5.77 -0.77 1.35
C GLY A 82 -5.24 -0.17 2.65
N PHE A 83 -6.17 -0.05 3.60
CA PHE A 83 -5.90 0.47 4.95
C PHE A 83 -6.62 -0.39 5.99
N ASP A 84 -6.03 -0.55 7.18
CA ASP A 84 -6.62 -1.33 8.28
C ASP A 84 -7.98 -0.77 8.74
N VAL A 85 -8.13 0.55 8.74
CA VAL A 85 -9.42 1.24 9.01
C VAL A 85 -10.50 0.80 8.02
N GLN A 86 -10.19 0.73 6.72
CA GLN A 86 -11.14 0.27 5.70
C GLN A 86 -11.53 -1.18 5.92
N THR A 87 -10.55 -2.04 6.25
CA THR A 87 -10.82 -3.45 6.58
C THR A 87 -11.81 -3.58 7.74
N MET A 88 -11.63 -2.80 8.81
CA MET A 88 -12.56 -2.77 9.95
C MET A 88 -13.96 -2.31 9.54
N LYS A 89 -14.05 -1.25 8.73
CA LYS A 89 -15.34 -0.71 8.25
C LYS A 89 -16.12 -1.66 7.36
N VAL A 90 -15.47 -2.34 6.43
CA VAL A 90 -16.18 -3.30 5.56
C VAL A 90 -16.57 -4.57 6.31
N ARG A 91 -15.79 -4.95 7.34
CA ARG A 91 -16.19 -6.03 8.27
C ARG A 91 -17.47 -5.70 9.03
N GLU A 92 -17.65 -4.46 9.46
CA GLU A 92 -18.91 -3.99 10.06
C GLU A 92 -20.12 -4.20 9.13
N GLN A 93 -19.87 -4.18 7.82
CA GLN A 93 -20.87 -4.40 6.76
C GLN A 93 -20.99 -5.87 6.34
N GLY A 94 -20.30 -6.79 7.02
CA GLY A 94 -20.33 -8.22 6.74
C GLY A 94 -19.36 -8.69 5.63
N VAL A 95 -18.49 -7.82 5.11
CA VAL A 95 -17.48 -8.20 4.13
C VAL A 95 -16.27 -8.82 4.84
N GLU A 96 -15.91 -10.06 4.49
CA GLU A 96 -14.86 -10.84 5.16
C GLU A 96 -13.45 -10.47 4.66
N ALA A 97 -13.09 -9.18 4.69
CA ALA A 97 -11.76 -8.70 4.37
C ALA A 97 -10.80 -8.84 5.57
N VAL A 98 -9.53 -9.14 5.33
CA VAL A 98 -8.50 -9.38 6.35
C VAL A 98 -7.21 -8.68 5.97
N THR A 99 -6.64 -7.90 6.88
CA THR A 99 -5.30 -7.31 6.75
C THR A 99 -4.24 -8.36 7.07
N VAL A 100 -3.29 -8.59 6.16
CA VAL A 100 -2.25 -9.63 6.31
C VAL A 100 -0.83 -9.08 6.47
N ALA A 101 -0.60 -7.82 6.08
CA ALA A 101 0.68 -7.13 6.25
C ALA A 101 0.46 -5.61 6.14
N ALA A 102 1.42 -4.81 6.62
CA ALA A 102 1.42 -3.35 6.45
C ALA A 102 2.74 -2.87 5.85
N VAL A 103 2.67 -2.34 4.63
CA VAL A 103 3.86 -1.80 3.95
C VAL A 103 4.35 -0.56 4.68
N PHE A 104 3.48 0.42 4.91
CA PHE A 104 3.85 1.63 5.63
C PHE A 104 3.60 1.50 7.13
N GLN A 105 4.69 1.63 7.86
CA GLN A 105 4.68 1.62 9.32
C GLN A 105 4.27 2.97 9.92
N LYS A 106 4.44 4.06 9.19
CA LYS A 106 3.92 5.39 9.51
C LYS A 106 3.06 5.84 8.33
N ASP A 107 1.82 6.25 8.60
CA ASP A 107 0.93 6.74 7.56
C ASP A 107 1.48 8.05 6.98
N PRO A 108 1.81 8.11 5.68
CA PRO A 108 2.36 9.30 5.03
C PRO A 108 1.31 10.36 4.69
N GLN A 109 0.04 10.15 5.01
CA GLN A 109 -1.05 11.07 4.70
C GLN A 109 -0.83 12.45 5.33
N VAL A 110 -0.89 13.49 4.50
CA VAL A 110 -0.79 14.88 4.91
C VAL A 110 -2.00 15.68 4.45
N MET A 111 -2.34 16.72 5.22
CA MET A 111 -3.16 17.82 4.73
C MET A 111 -2.23 18.93 4.28
N ILE A 112 -2.43 19.42 3.05
CA ILE A 112 -1.55 20.39 2.39
C ILE A 112 -2.33 21.68 2.15
N GLY A 113 -1.79 22.80 2.64
CA GLY A 113 -2.40 24.11 2.48
C GLY A 113 -1.38 25.21 2.19
N HIS A 114 -1.88 26.38 1.78
CA HIS A 114 -1.04 27.55 1.61
C HIS A 114 -0.50 28.04 2.95
N PRO A 115 0.82 28.33 3.08
CA PRO A 115 1.48 28.59 4.38
C PRO A 115 0.97 29.88 5.07
N GLU A 116 0.35 30.79 4.32
CA GLU A 116 -0.20 32.03 4.89
C GLU A 116 -1.50 31.77 5.68
N VAL A 117 -2.30 30.76 5.28
CA VAL A 117 -3.67 30.54 5.79
C VAL A 117 -3.90 29.13 6.36
N PHE A 118 -2.88 28.28 6.33
CA PHE A 118 -2.93 26.91 6.85
C PHE A 118 -1.65 26.60 7.64
N LYS A 119 -1.70 26.61 8.97
CA LYS A 119 -0.54 26.41 9.85
C LYS A 119 -0.74 25.29 10.86
N LYS A 120 -1.99 24.93 11.15
CA LYS A 120 -2.39 23.90 12.11
C LYS A 120 -3.68 23.23 11.64
N MET A 121 -3.98 22.06 12.17
CA MET A 121 -5.14 21.25 11.74
C MET A 121 -6.48 21.97 11.97
N GLU A 122 -6.59 22.82 12.99
CA GLU A 122 -7.80 23.61 13.25
C GLU A 122 -8.14 24.58 12.12
N ASP A 123 -7.15 24.97 11.31
CA ASP A 123 -7.33 25.85 10.15
C ASP A 123 -8.08 25.16 8.99
N LEU A 124 -8.37 23.84 9.09
CA LEU A 124 -9.24 23.11 8.18
C LEU A 124 -10.69 23.60 8.24
N LYS A 125 -11.12 24.23 9.35
CA LYS A 125 -12.49 24.74 9.48
C LYS A 125 -12.77 25.80 8.42
N GLY A 126 -13.89 25.64 7.71
CA GLY A 126 -14.32 26.57 6.67
C GLY A 126 -13.55 26.46 5.35
N LYS A 127 -12.53 25.62 5.25
CA LYS A 127 -11.80 25.39 4.00
C LYS A 127 -12.52 24.40 3.08
N THR A 128 -12.31 24.53 1.79
CA THR A 128 -12.60 23.45 0.84
C THR A 128 -11.48 22.41 0.92
N ILE A 129 -11.84 21.14 1.11
CA ILE A 129 -10.88 20.07 1.34
C ILE A 129 -10.98 19.06 0.20
N LEU A 130 -9.92 18.96 -0.61
CA LEU A 130 -9.88 17.99 -1.72
C LEU A 130 -9.36 16.64 -1.20
N ILE A 131 -10.22 15.62 -1.28
CA ILE A 131 -9.91 14.25 -0.85
C ILE A 131 -10.37 13.21 -1.86
N SER A 132 -9.65 12.09 -1.90
CA SER A 132 -9.97 10.94 -2.76
C SER A 132 -11.13 10.11 -2.23
N GLY A 133 -11.60 9.15 -3.03
CA GLY A 133 -12.58 8.16 -2.60
C GLY A 133 -12.08 7.32 -1.43
N ASP A 134 -10.81 6.89 -1.46
CA ASP A 134 -10.19 6.15 -0.35
C ASP A 134 -10.12 6.97 0.94
N ALA A 135 -9.76 8.24 0.86
CA ALA A 135 -9.73 9.12 2.03
C ALA A 135 -11.08 9.25 2.72
N ARG A 136 -12.19 9.25 1.95
CA ARG A 136 -13.55 9.31 2.49
C ARG A 136 -13.91 8.13 3.38
N THR A 137 -13.34 6.97 3.11
CA THR A 137 -13.57 5.74 3.90
C THR A 137 -12.44 5.43 4.87
N ASN A 138 -11.36 6.21 4.86
CA ASN A 138 -10.20 6.05 5.72
C ASN A 138 -10.17 7.16 6.79
N TYR A 139 -9.38 8.22 6.61
CA TYR A 139 -9.12 9.22 7.66
C TYR A 139 -10.13 10.38 7.70
N TRP A 140 -10.94 10.60 6.68
CA TRP A 140 -11.90 11.71 6.65
C TRP A 140 -12.92 11.67 7.80
N PRO A 141 -13.53 10.53 8.15
CA PRO A 141 -14.42 10.45 9.31
C PRO A 141 -13.72 10.83 10.62
N TRP A 142 -12.45 10.44 10.78
CA TRP A 142 -11.64 10.83 11.93
C TRP A 142 -11.36 12.34 11.95
N LEU A 143 -10.94 12.94 10.83
CA LEU A 143 -10.72 14.38 10.74
C LEU A 143 -12.00 15.16 11.10
N ARG A 144 -13.14 14.72 10.57
CA ARG A 144 -14.43 15.36 10.89
C ARG A 144 -14.74 15.30 12.38
N SER A 145 -14.61 14.15 12.97
CA SER A 145 -14.88 13.95 14.39
C SER A 145 -13.94 14.74 15.29
N THR A 146 -12.64 14.75 14.94
CA THR A 146 -11.59 15.40 15.75
C THR A 146 -11.66 16.91 15.67
N TYR A 147 -11.86 17.47 14.47
CA TYR A 147 -11.75 18.92 14.22
C TYR A 147 -13.10 19.59 13.95
N GLY A 148 -14.21 18.85 14.04
CA GLY A 148 -15.57 19.39 13.86
C GLY A 148 -15.84 19.84 12.43
N LEU A 149 -15.31 19.11 11.42
CA LEU A 149 -15.48 19.47 10.01
C LEU A 149 -16.83 18.99 9.48
N GLN A 150 -17.34 19.71 8.46
CA GLN A 150 -18.59 19.38 7.79
C GLN A 150 -18.35 18.53 6.53
N GLU A 151 -19.25 17.59 6.22
CA GLU A 151 -19.17 16.81 4.97
C GLU A 151 -19.17 17.69 3.74
N SER A 152 -19.88 18.83 3.79
CA SER A 152 -19.93 19.81 2.70
C SER A 152 -18.60 20.47 2.35
N GLN A 153 -17.58 20.38 3.20
CA GLN A 153 -16.24 20.88 2.91
C GLN A 153 -15.47 19.97 1.95
N ALA A 154 -15.80 18.67 1.93
CA ALA A 154 -15.08 17.68 1.11
C ALA A 154 -15.48 17.80 -0.38
N ARG A 155 -14.47 17.83 -1.25
CA ARG A 155 -14.61 17.78 -2.71
C ARG A 155 -13.69 16.70 -3.27
N PRO A 156 -14.01 16.13 -4.46
CA PRO A 156 -13.14 15.12 -5.07
C PRO A 156 -11.75 15.66 -5.38
N TYR A 157 -10.72 14.92 -4.96
CA TYR A 157 -9.35 15.09 -5.41
C TYR A 157 -9.08 14.15 -6.58
N THR A 158 -8.57 14.68 -7.68
CA THR A 158 -8.37 13.94 -8.94
C THR A 158 -6.90 13.86 -9.38
N PHE A 159 -5.97 14.01 -8.43
CA PHE A 159 -4.53 14.13 -8.69
C PHE A 159 -4.17 15.38 -9.52
N ASN A 160 -5.02 16.40 -9.45
CA ASN A 160 -4.82 17.70 -10.10
C ASN A 160 -4.64 18.78 -9.04
N ILE A 161 -3.47 19.42 -9.02
CA ILE A 161 -3.14 20.47 -8.04
C ILE A 161 -3.57 21.87 -8.48
N GLN A 162 -4.08 22.05 -9.70
CA GLN A 162 -4.45 23.38 -10.20
C GLN A 162 -5.48 24.11 -9.33
N PRO A 163 -6.55 23.47 -8.84
CA PRO A 163 -7.47 24.16 -7.93
C PRO A 163 -6.77 24.71 -6.67
N PHE A 164 -5.83 23.93 -6.11
CA PHE A 164 -5.03 24.34 -4.95
C PHE A 164 -4.14 25.56 -5.28
N LEU A 165 -3.53 25.62 -6.47
CA LEU A 165 -2.63 26.70 -6.85
C LEU A 165 -3.34 28.05 -7.00
N VAL A 166 -4.62 28.05 -7.37
CA VAL A 166 -5.37 29.27 -7.67
C VAL A 166 -6.24 29.78 -6.50
N ASP A 167 -6.56 28.91 -5.52
CA ASP A 167 -7.38 29.27 -4.36
C ASP A 167 -6.72 28.90 -3.04
N LYS A 168 -6.29 29.92 -2.27
CA LYS A 168 -5.66 29.76 -0.95
C LYS A 168 -6.59 29.15 0.11
N ASN A 169 -7.90 29.11 -0.13
CA ASN A 169 -8.86 28.48 0.78
C ASN A 169 -9.01 26.97 0.53
N ILE A 170 -8.35 26.45 -0.49
CA ILE A 170 -8.29 25.01 -0.71
C ILE A 170 -7.16 24.38 0.10
N VAL A 171 -7.50 23.32 0.83
CA VAL A 171 -6.56 22.36 1.41
C VAL A 171 -6.77 21.05 0.66
N GLN A 172 -5.68 20.34 0.34
CA GLN A 172 -5.79 19.06 -0.31
C GLN A 172 -5.06 17.96 0.46
N GLN A 173 -5.47 16.73 0.21
CA GLN A 173 -4.70 15.56 0.64
C GLN A 173 -3.39 15.44 -0.13
N GLY A 174 -2.50 14.64 0.42
CA GLY A 174 -1.31 14.15 -0.26
C GLY A 174 -0.56 13.15 0.59
N TYR A 175 0.49 12.59 0.03
CA TYR A 175 1.50 11.86 0.77
C TYR A 175 2.72 12.75 1.00
N LEU A 176 3.29 12.70 2.20
CA LEU A 176 4.48 13.48 2.56
C LEU A 176 5.62 13.33 1.54
N SER A 177 5.70 12.16 0.93
CA SER A 177 6.72 11.79 -0.07
C SER A 177 6.39 12.18 -1.51
N SER A 178 5.23 12.79 -1.79
CA SER A 178 4.77 13.06 -3.15
C SER A 178 4.32 14.51 -3.36
N GLU A 179 3.04 14.83 -3.07
CA GLU A 179 2.41 16.09 -3.44
C GLU A 179 3.07 17.36 -2.91
N PRO A 180 3.63 17.42 -1.68
CA PRO A 180 4.29 18.66 -1.22
C PRO A 180 5.42 19.10 -2.13
N TYR A 181 6.22 18.15 -2.63
CA TYR A 181 7.31 18.42 -3.57
C TYR A 181 6.79 18.85 -4.95
N ALA A 182 5.79 18.14 -5.48
CA ALA A 182 5.19 18.49 -6.78
C ALA A 182 4.58 19.91 -6.75
N ILE A 183 3.94 20.29 -5.63
CA ILE A 183 3.42 21.65 -5.42
C ILE A 183 4.55 22.66 -5.35
N GLU A 184 5.59 22.42 -4.55
CA GLU A 184 6.73 23.33 -4.42
C GLU A 184 7.38 23.63 -5.78
N LYS A 185 7.56 22.61 -6.60
CA LYS A 185 8.11 22.74 -7.96
C LYS A 185 7.20 23.58 -8.90
N LYS A 186 5.89 23.37 -8.83
CA LYS A 186 4.94 24.03 -9.75
C LYS A 186 4.50 25.43 -9.25
N ALA A 187 4.41 25.61 -7.94
CA ALA A 187 3.93 26.85 -7.32
C ALA A 187 5.06 27.85 -7.03
N GLY A 188 6.31 27.41 -6.94
CA GLY A 188 7.44 28.23 -6.53
C GLY A 188 7.47 28.60 -5.04
N PHE A 189 6.61 27.99 -4.21
CA PHE A 189 6.60 28.14 -2.77
C PHE A 189 6.45 26.78 -2.09
N LYS A 190 7.00 26.64 -0.88
CA LYS A 190 6.85 25.45 -0.06
C LYS A 190 5.50 25.47 0.65
N PRO A 191 4.60 24.50 0.38
CA PRO A 191 3.32 24.44 1.07
C PRO A 191 3.50 23.99 2.53
N THR A 192 2.54 24.32 3.40
CA THR A 192 2.41 23.65 4.69
C THR A 192 1.85 22.26 4.47
N ALA A 193 2.54 21.23 4.97
CA ALA A 193 2.09 19.85 4.96
C ALA A 193 2.05 19.30 6.38
N LEU A 194 0.85 19.02 6.89
CA LEU A 194 0.63 18.51 8.25
C LEU A 194 0.35 17.01 8.21
N LEU A 195 1.25 16.23 8.80
CA LEU A 195 1.18 14.77 8.80
C LEU A 195 0.13 14.27 9.79
N LEU A 196 -0.87 13.53 9.34
CA LEU A 196 -1.96 13.04 10.19
C LEU A 196 -1.45 12.18 11.37
N ALA A 197 -0.41 11.37 11.12
CA ALA A 197 0.21 10.54 12.15
C ALA A 197 0.80 11.35 13.32
N ASP A 198 1.28 12.58 13.07
CA ASP A 198 1.81 13.47 14.10
C ASP A 198 0.70 14.21 14.87
N HIS A 199 -0.54 14.12 14.38
CA HIS A 199 -1.73 14.72 14.96
C HIS A 199 -2.73 13.70 15.54
N GLY A 200 -2.23 12.48 15.86
CA GLY A 200 -3.02 11.48 16.58
C GLY A 200 -3.72 10.45 15.68
N TRP A 201 -3.35 10.33 14.41
CA TRP A 201 -3.80 9.28 13.50
C TRP A 201 -2.90 8.04 13.62
N PRO A 202 -3.31 6.95 14.34
CA PRO A 202 -2.43 5.82 14.64
C PRO A 202 -2.35 4.71 13.59
N PRO A 203 -3.27 4.59 12.59
CA PRO A 203 -3.34 3.43 11.71
C PRO A 203 -2.05 3.14 10.94
N TYR A 204 -1.94 1.90 10.49
CA TYR A 204 -1.03 1.54 9.40
C TYR A 204 -1.54 2.11 8.07
N ALA A 205 -0.64 2.26 7.10
CA ALA A 205 -1.03 2.62 5.75
C ALA A 205 -0.51 1.62 4.73
N CYS A 206 -1.11 1.63 3.53
CA CYS A 206 -0.75 0.70 2.46
C CYS A 206 -0.67 -0.74 2.98
N THR A 207 -1.75 -1.19 3.61
CA THR A 207 -1.87 -2.57 4.10
C THR A 207 -2.23 -3.51 2.96
N ILE A 208 -1.69 -4.72 2.99
CA ILE A 208 -2.11 -5.80 2.09
C ILE A 208 -3.36 -6.42 2.69
N VAL A 209 -4.48 -6.29 1.97
CA VAL A 209 -5.79 -6.78 2.38
C VAL A 209 -6.26 -7.85 1.39
N CYS A 210 -6.70 -9.00 1.89
CA CYS A 210 -7.25 -10.09 1.09
C CYS A 210 -8.60 -10.51 1.66
N MET A 211 -9.43 -11.19 0.86
CA MET A 211 -10.66 -11.81 1.36
C MET A 211 -10.35 -13.10 2.12
N GLU A 212 -11.10 -13.44 3.18
CA GLU A 212 -10.94 -14.73 3.89
C GLU A 212 -10.99 -15.92 2.94
N LYS A 213 -11.85 -15.85 1.91
CA LYS A 213 -11.91 -16.86 0.86
C LYS A 213 -10.55 -17.07 0.20
N THR A 214 -9.88 -15.99 -0.22
CA THR A 214 -8.55 -16.05 -0.85
C THR A 214 -7.52 -16.66 0.11
N LEU A 215 -7.57 -16.28 1.40
CA LEU A 215 -6.66 -16.82 2.42
C LEU A 215 -6.86 -18.32 2.63
N LYS A 216 -8.09 -18.82 2.56
CA LYS A 216 -8.43 -20.24 2.72
C LYS A 216 -8.09 -21.07 1.48
N GLU A 217 -8.40 -20.55 0.29
CA GLU A 217 -8.22 -21.28 -0.98
C GLU A 217 -6.78 -21.22 -1.51
N ARG A 218 -6.05 -20.12 -1.24
CA ARG A 218 -4.74 -19.84 -1.84
C ARG A 218 -3.68 -19.39 -0.79
N PRO A 219 -3.58 -20.05 0.39
CA PRO A 219 -2.71 -19.58 1.47
C PRO A 219 -1.23 -19.54 1.07
N LYS A 220 -0.77 -20.50 0.24
CA LYS A 220 0.62 -20.55 -0.24
C LYS A 220 0.95 -19.38 -1.18
N ALA A 221 0.03 -19.05 -2.08
CA ALA A 221 0.21 -17.91 -2.99
C ALA A 221 0.24 -16.57 -2.22
N VAL A 222 -0.66 -16.40 -1.25
CA VAL A 222 -0.66 -15.20 -0.39
C VAL A 222 0.64 -15.08 0.41
N ALA A 223 1.11 -16.16 1.04
CA ALA A 223 2.37 -16.17 1.78
C ALA A 223 3.58 -15.83 0.88
N ALA A 224 3.63 -16.43 -0.31
CA ALA A 224 4.67 -16.16 -1.31
C ALA A 224 4.62 -14.69 -1.79
N PHE A 225 3.43 -14.16 -2.06
CA PHE A 225 3.23 -12.76 -2.46
C PHE A 225 3.69 -11.78 -1.38
N VAL A 226 3.26 -11.98 -0.12
CA VAL A 226 3.63 -11.10 0.99
C VAL A 226 5.15 -11.09 1.18
N LYS A 227 5.79 -12.26 1.25
CA LYS A 227 7.24 -12.36 1.41
C LYS A 227 8.00 -11.68 0.26
N ALA A 228 7.66 -12.04 -0.98
CA ALA A 228 8.29 -11.49 -2.18
C ALA A 228 8.10 -9.96 -2.29
N SER A 229 6.93 -9.45 -1.86
CA SER A 229 6.68 -8.01 -1.80
C SER A 229 7.62 -7.32 -0.82
N MET A 230 7.85 -7.87 0.36
CA MET A 230 8.78 -7.28 1.35
C MET A 230 10.23 -7.32 0.87
N GLU A 231 10.65 -8.39 0.19
CA GLU A 231 11.96 -8.46 -0.48
C GLU A 231 12.09 -7.39 -1.57
N GLY A 232 11.03 -7.18 -2.36
CA GLY A 232 10.95 -6.13 -3.35
C GLY A 232 11.06 -4.73 -2.73
N TRP A 233 10.37 -4.49 -1.63
CA TRP A 233 10.46 -3.22 -0.90
C TRP A 233 11.85 -2.95 -0.34
N LYS A 234 12.50 -3.97 0.25
CA LYS A 234 13.89 -3.84 0.69
C LYS A 234 14.80 -3.47 -0.47
N SER A 235 14.68 -4.18 -1.58
CA SER A 235 15.48 -3.94 -2.78
C SER A 235 15.21 -2.56 -3.38
N TYR A 236 13.96 -2.10 -3.40
CA TYR A 236 13.58 -0.79 -3.93
C TYR A 236 14.18 0.37 -3.12
N LEU A 237 14.17 0.26 -1.79
CA LEU A 237 14.63 1.33 -0.90
C LEU A 237 16.15 1.37 -0.72
N LYS A 238 16.85 0.24 -0.92
CA LYS A 238 18.29 0.11 -0.61
C LYS A 238 19.16 -0.26 -1.82
N GLY A 239 18.56 -0.79 -2.89
CA GLY A 239 19.25 -1.22 -4.11
C GLY A 239 19.08 -0.23 -5.25
N ASP A 240 19.17 -0.75 -6.48
CA ASP A 240 18.95 0.02 -7.69
C ASP A 240 17.46 -0.05 -8.12
N PRO A 241 16.70 1.06 -8.05
CA PRO A 241 15.29 1.10 -8.40
C PRO A 241 15.04 1.41 -9.89
N THR A 242 16.09 1.57 -10.73
CA THR A 242 15.99 2.10 -12.10
C THR A 242 14.95 1.37 -12.94
N ALA A 243 14.98 0.03 -12.96
CA ALA A 243 14.03 -0.77 -13.75
C ALA A 243 12.59 -0.64 -13.23
N ALA A 244 12.40 -0.59 -11.91
CA ALA A 244 11.08 -0.38 -11.31
C ALA A 244 10.54 1.02 -11.61
N ASN A 245 11.36 2.05 -11.51
CA ASN A 245 11.01 3.44 -11.82
C ASN A 245 10.60 3.60 -13.29
N ALA A 246 11.32 2.93 -14.22
CA ALA A 246 10.94 2.93 -15.64
C ALA A 246 9.55 2.31 -15.85
N LEU A 247 9.21 1.22 -15.14
CA LEU A 247 7.91 0.58 -15.22
C LEU A 247 6.80 1.44 -14.57
N ILE A 248 7.08 2.09 -13.43
CA ILE A 248 6.18 3.07 -12.81
C ILE A 248 5.85 4.21 -13.78
N LYS A 249 6.85 4.80 -14.44
CA LYS A 249 6.63 5.87 -15.43
C LYS A 249 5.89 5.39 -16.67
N LYS A 250 6.07 4.14 -17.08
CA LYS A 250 5.29 3.54 -18.17
C LYS A 250 3.80 3.50 -17.81
N ASP A 251 3.48 3.13 -16.59
CA ASP A 251 2.09 3.02 -16.11
C ASP A 251 1.51 4.39 -15.74
N ASN A 252 2.35 5.34 -15.32
CA ASN A 252 1.98 6.73 -15.01
C ASN A 252 2.95 7.73 -15.65
N PRO A 253 2.76 8.07 -16.93
CA PRO A 253 3.63 9.00 -17.67
C PRO A 253 3.66 10.43 -17.14
N ALA A 254 2.76 10.79 -16.23
CA ALA A 254 2.75 12.12 -15.60
C ALA A 254 3.87 12.32 -14.58
N LEU A 255 4.50 11.24 -14.09
CA LEU A 255 5.58 11.32 -13.10
C LEU A 255 6.94 11.60 -13.76
N THR A 256 7.71 12.44 -13.09
CA THR A 256 9.11 12.70 -13.42
C THR A 256 10.08 11.82 -12.63
N ASP A 257 11.31 11.64 -13.13
CA ASP A 257 12.36 10.93 -12.39
C ASP A 257 12.69 11.62 -11.06
N ASP A 258 12.63 12.94 -11.03
CA ASP A 258 12.86 13.77 -9.85
C ASP A 258 11.81 13.48 -8.75
N GLU A 259 10.52 13.45 -9.11
CA GLU A 259 9.43 13.14 -8.16
C GLU A 259 9.59 11.74 -7.57
N ILE A 260 9.92 10.75 -8.38
CA ILE A 260 10.16 9.38 -7.91
C ILE A 260 11.39 9.32 -6.99
N ALA A 261 12.49 9.95 -7.36
CA ALA A 261 13.72 9.97 -6.55
C ALA A 261 13.51 10.66 -5.19
N VAL A 262 12.77 11.77 -5.18
CA VAL A 262 12.39 12.46 -3.95
C VAL A 262 11.47 11.59 -3.10
N GLY A 263 10.51 10.89 -3.68
CA GLY A 263 9.64 9.95 -2.99
C GLY A 263 10.44 8.86 -2.27
N ILE A 264 11.38 8.20 -2.96
CA ILE A 264 12.26 7.19 -2.36
C ILE A 264 13.08 7.78 -1.21
N ARG A 265 13.68 8.96 -1.42
CA ARG A 265 14.47 9.64 -0.39
C ARG A 265 13.66 9.96 0.85
N LEU A 266 12.45 10.50 0.70
CA LEU A 266 11.58 10.86 1.82
C LEU A 266 11.03 9.64 2.55
N MET A 267 10.68 8.55 1.84
CA MET A 267 10.30 7.28 2.47
C MET A 267 11.42 6.74 3.37
N ASN A 268 12.68 6.80 2.92
CA ASN A 268 13.83 6.40 3.73
C ASN A 268 14.06 7.38 4.90
N GLN A 269 14.07 8.68 4.65
CA GLN A 269 14.36 9.72 5.64
C GLN A 269 13.37 9.70 6.82
N HIS A 270 12.09 9.47 6.54
CA HIS A 270 11.04 9.43 7.55
C HIS A 270 10.74 8.02 8.08
N GLY A 271 11.46 7.00 7.60
CA GLY A 271 11.27 5.62 8.01
C GLY A 271 9.85 5.11 7.75
N LEU A 272 9.22 5.55 6.65
CA LEU A 272 7.79 5.27 6.42
C LEU A 272 7.53 3.78 6.28
N VAL A 273 8.43 3.05 5.61
CA VAL A 273 8.32 1.60 5.35
C VAL A 273 9.20 0.80 6.32
N ALA A 274 10.44 1.22 6.50
CA ALA A 274 11.48 0.49 7.22
C ALA A 274 11.61 0.89 8.71
N GLY A 275 10.86 1.89 9.15
CA GLY A 275 10.85 2.38 10.53
C GLY A 275 9.83 1.68 11.42
N GLY A 276 9.56 2.25 12.59
CA GLY A 276 8.56 1.73 13.53
C GLY A 276 8.82 0.28 13.94
N ASP A 277 7.76 -0.52 13.95
CA ASP A 277 7.84 -1.94 14.28
C ASP A 277 8.67 -2.75 13.27
N ALA A 278 8.72 -2.31 12.00
CA ALA A 278 9.48 -3.00 10.95
C ALA A 278 10.99 -3.00 11.22
N ALA A 279 11.53 -1.96 11.85
CA ALA A 279 12.95 -1.90 12.21
C ALA A 279 13.38 -3.03 13.15
N ARG A 280 12.46 -3.57 13.94
CA ARG A 280 12.70 -4.61 14.94
C ARG A 280 12.13 -5.97 14.54
N LEU A 281 10.98 -6.02 13.89
CA LEU A 281 10.24 -7.23 13.58
C LEU A 281 10.34 -7.68 12.12
N GLY A 282 10.83 -6.80 11.24
CA GLY A 282 10.91 -7.00 9.80
C GLY A 282 9.84 -6.20 9.03
N MET A 283 10.15 -5.92 7.77
CA MET A 283 9.27 -5.17 6.88
C MET A 283 7.94 -5.90 6.70
N GLY A 284 6.86 -5.12 6.58
CA GLY A 284 5.51 -5.65 6.42
C GLY A 284 4.81 -6.03 7.72
N THR A 285 5.50 -5.96 8.86
CA THR A 285 4.95 -6.38 10.15
C THR A 285 3.67 -5.64 10.52
N ILE A 286 2.77 -6.35 11.17
CA ILE A 286 1.59 -5.82 11.86
C ILE A 286 1.57 -6.37 13.29
N THR A 287 1.15 -5.56 14.25
CA THR A 287 1.03 -5.97 15.65
C THR A 287 -0.41 -5.85 16.12
N GLU A 288 -0.87 -6.82 16.90
CA GLU A 288 -2.21 -6.79 17.51
C GLU A 288 -2.41 -5.51 18.35
N ALA A 289 -1.39 -5.13 19.11
CA ALA A 289 -1.46 -3.94 19.96
C ALA A 289 -1.76 -2.66 19.17
N ARG A 290 -1.13 -2.50 18.00
CA ARG A 290 -1.36 -1.32 17.16
C ARG A 290 -2.70 -1.36 16.44
N LEU A 291 -3.09 -2.52 15.91
CA LEU A 291 -4.41 -2.70 15.30
C LEU A 291 -5.53 -2.51 16.31
N LYS A 292 -5.33 -3.00 17.55
CA LYS A 292 -6.27 -2.73 18.64
C LYS A 292 -6.36 -1.23 18.96
N LYS A 293 -5.26 -0.50 18.97
CA LYS A 293 -5.27 0.96 19.17
C LYS A 293 -6.07 1.68 18.09
N THR A 294 -5.94 1.27 16.84
CA THR A 294 -6.76 1.78 15.72
C THR A 294 -8.25 1.47 15.96
N TYR A 295 -8.57 0.23 16.32
CA TYR A 295 -9.93 -0.19 16.62
C TYR A 295 -10.53 0.61 17.78
N ASP A 296 -9.82 0.71 18.91
CA ASP A 296 -10.29 1.44 20.10
C ASP A 296 -10.54 2.93 19.79
N MET A 297 -9.69 3.56 18.98
CA MET A 297 -9.90 4.92 18.49
C MET A 297 -11.21 5.03 17.68
N MET A 298 -11.44 4.13 16.74
CA MET A 298 -12.65 4.15 15.92
C MET A 298 -13.91 3.94 16.74
N VAL A 299 -13.89 3.05 17.73
CA VAL A 299 -15.00 2.81 18.64
C VAL A 299 -15.26 4.04 19.52
N ALA A 300 -14.21 4.61 20.14
CA ALA A 300 -14.32 5.80 20.99
C ALA A 300 -14.92 7.00 20.22
N MET A 301 -14.60 7.13 18.94
CA MET A 301 -15.14 8.17 18.06
C MET A 301 -16.50 7.84 17.43
N LYS A 302 -17.09 6.69 17.77
CA LYS A 302 -18.35 6.20 17.18
C LYS A 302 -18.28 6.01 15.66
N LEU A 303 -17.11 5.73 15.15
CA LEU A 303 -16.88 5.42 13.73
C LEU A 303 -17.04 3.94 13.44
N LEU A 304 -17.05 3.09 14.48
CA LEU A 304 -17.20 1.64 14.40
C LEU A 304 -18.11 1.16 15.55
N ASP A 305 -19.02 0.25 15.22
CA ASP A 305 -19.89 -0.41 16.21
C ASP A 305 -19.19 -1.68 16.74
N PRO A 306 -18.75 -1.71 18.02
CA PRO A 306 -18.04 -2.86 18.58
C PRO A 306 -18.91 -4.13 18.68
N ALA A 307 -20.24 -4.00 18.63
CA ALA A 307 -21.14 -5.16 18.61
C ALA A 307 -21.12 -5.90 17.26
N LYS A 308 -20.67 -5.24 16.18
CA LYS A 308 -20.65 -5.80 14.82
C LYS A 308 -19.28 -6.27 14.38
N VAL A 309 -18.20 -5.84 15.03
CA VAL A 309 -16.84 -6.12 14.60
C VAL A 309 -15.97 -6.64 15.75
N ASP A 310 -15.57 -7.90 15.66
CA ASP A 310 -14.47 -8.42 16.47
C ASP A 310 -13.15 -8.01 15.79
N HIS A 311 -12.35 -7.15 16.43
CA HIS A 311 -11.09 -6.64 15.86
C HIS A 311 -10.11 -7.77 15.50
N ARG A 312 -10.12 -8.91 16.24
CA ARG A 312 -9.24 -10.05 15.98
C ARG A 312 -9.52 -10.75 14.65
N LYS A 313 -10.72 -10.53 14.07
CA LYS A 313 -11.08 -11.02 12.74
C LYS A 313 -10.67 -10.07 11.62
N THR A 314 -10.24 -8.85 11.92
CA THR A 314 -9.87 -7.85 10.91
C THR A 314 -8.46 -8.02 10.37
N PHE A 315 -7.65 -8.87 10.99
CA PHE A 315 -6.27 -9.12 10.60
C PHE A 315 -5.83 -10.54 10.92
N THR A 316 -4.71 -10.95 10.32
CA THR A 316 -3.95 -12.13 10.73
C THR A 316 -2.45 -11.89 10.53
N THR A 317 -1.64 -12.36 11.48
CA THR A 317 -0.18 -12.32 11.38
C THR A 317 0.41 -13.56 10.71
N GLU A 318 -0.42 -14.53 10.33
CA GLU A 318 0.02 -15.84 9.80
C GLU A 318 0.95 -15.69 8.59
N PHE A 319 0.65 -14.72 7.69
CA PHE A 319 1.39 -14.53 6.45
C PHE A 319 2.62 -13.64 6.59
N ILE A 320 2.84 -13.01 7.76
CA ILE A 320 3.96 -12.08 7.97
C ILE A 320 4.88 -12.46 9.15
N LYS A 321 4.41 -13.25 10.13
CA LYS A 321 5.16 -13.59 11.35
C LYS A 321 6.53 -14.23 11.10
N ASP A 322 6.67 -15.00 10.01
CA ASP A 322 7.88 -15.70 9.63
C ASP A 322 8.65 -15.01 8.49
N VAL A 323 8.13 -13.88 7.99
CA VAL A 323 8.77 -13.05 6.97
C VAL A 323 9.76 -12.11 7.65
N LYS A 324 11.02 -12.54 7.77
CA LYS A 324 12.09 -11.78 8.43
C LYS A 324 12.93 -11.02 7.41
N VAL A 325 12.29 -10.18 6.62
CA VAL A 325 12.98 -9.25 5.73
C VAL A 325 13.33 -8.00 6.54
N MET A 326 14.54 -7.98 7.11
CA MET A 326 15.02 -6.81 7.88
C MET A 326 15.35 -5.65 6.94
N PRO A 327 15.10 -4.38 7.35
CA PRO A 327 15.39 -3.18 6.57
C PRO A 327 16.83 -3.00 6.15
#